data_24aec79be4b7bea5f1c27b785a1a7ca1
#
_entry.id   24aec79be4b7bea5f1c27b785a1a7ca1
#
_cell.length_a   1.000
_cell.length_b   1.000
_cell.length_c   1.000
_cell.angle_alpha   90.00
_cell.angle_beta   90.00
_cell.angle_gamma   90.00
#
_symmetry.space_group_name_H-M   'P 1'
#
loop_
_entity.id
_entity.type
_entity.pdbx_description
1 polymer ?
#
loop_
_entity_poly.entity_id
_entity_poly.type
_entity_poly.pdbx_seq_one_letter_code
_entity_poly.pdbx_strand_id
1 'polypeptide(L)'
;FLSTAALKRRGAGAFVAVAQGNEHNEAGIVQLRTRRAKGRKRDSVALVGKGIIFDTGGTNLKPFDGMLGMHVDMGGSAVVMGTLLALTEMDADVDVDAWLAITENRTGPDAYKPQDVITALNGKTIQTIHTDAEGRMVLADTLTLAAKEKPGCILNFATLTGASVNAVTTRYSSVYTNRPALHTTWIEHGVTCGERVWPFPIGGEFKADLKSETADIKQCSPGGGGDHILAATFLAEFVPE
;
A
#
# COMPACT_ATOMS: atom_id res chain seq x y z
N PHE A 1 -12.97 3.63 -12.01
CA PHE A 1 -12.41 2.27 -11.90
C PHE A 1 -11.39 2.03 -13.00
N LEU A 2 -10.21 1.58 -12.64
CA LEU A 2 -9.14 1.15 -13.54
C LEU A 2 -9.03 -0.37 -13.47
N SER A 3 -9.57 -1.08 -14.44
CA SER A 3 -9.49 -2.55 -14.50
C SER A 3 -8.05 -3.02 -14.70
N THR A 4 -7.76 -4.30 -14.42
CA THR A 4 -6.46 -4.94 -14.68
C THR A 4 -5.99 -4.69 -16.11
N ALA A 5 -6.88 -4.81 -17.11
CA ALA A 5 -6.53 -4.54 -18.50
C ALA A 5 -6.14 -3.06 -18.74
N ALA A 6 -6.81 -2.12 -18.08
CA ALA A 6 -6.46 -0.69 -18.17
C ALA A 6 -5.12 -0.40 -17.47
N LEU A 7 -4.86 -1.03 -16.35
CA LEU A 7 -3.60 -0.92 -15.60
C LEU A 7 -2.43 -1.50 -16.39
N LYS A 8 -2.62 -2.65 -17.03
CA LYS A 8 -1.63 -3.28 -17.92
C LYS A 8 -1.25 -2.33 -19.09
N ARG A 9 -2.23 -1.72 -19.75
CA ARG A 9 -1.96 -0.74 -20.83
C ARG A 9 -1.21 0.50 -20.34
N ARG A 10 -1.34 0.86 -19.06
CA ARG A 10 -0.64 1.99 -18.44
C ARG A 10 0.77 1.66 -17.95
N GLY A 11 1.14 0.38 -17.96
CA GLY A 11 2.43 -0.08 -17.43
C GLY A 11 2.44 -0.26 -15.91
N ALA A 12 1.29 -0.44 -15.25
CA ALA A 12 1.18 -0.70 -13.82
C ALA A 12 1.51 -2.18 -13.52
N GLY A 13 2.77 -2.56 -13.78
CA GLY A 13 3.20 -3.96 -13.75
C GLY A 13 3.22 -4.55 -12.34
N ALA A 14 3.45 -3.74 -11.30
CA ALA A 14 3.49 -4.22 -9.94
C ALA A 14 2.10 -4.65 -9.45
N PHE A 15 1.05 -3.88 -9.74
CA PHE A 15 -0.33 -4.28 -9.48
C PHE A 15 -0.74 -5.50 -10.31
N VAL A 16 -0.44 -5.47 -11.61
CA VAL A 16 -0.81 -6.55 -12.54
C VAL A 16 -0.16 -7.87 -12.15
N ALA A 17 1.08 -7.86 -11.67
CA ALA A 17 1.78 -9.08 -11.24
C ALA A 17 1.03 -9.81 -10.12
N VAL A 18 0.49 -9.09 -9.14
CA VAL A 18 -0.34 -9.70 -8.09
C VAL A 18 -1.69 -10.16 -8.66
N ALA A 19 -2.33 -9.33 -9.46
CA ALA A 19 -3.67 -9.59 -9.98
C ALA A 19 -3.73 -10.75 -10.99
N GLN A 20 -2.64 -11.04 -11.71
CA GLN A 20 -2.63 -12.05 -12.77
C GLN A 20 -2.82 -13.49 -12.29
N GLY A 21 -2.63 -13.74 -10.98
CA GLY A 21 -2.95 -15.04 -10.38
C GLY A 21 -4.45 -15.30 -10.19
N ASN A 22 -5.30 -14.29 -10.41
CA ASN A 22 -6.76 -14.43 -10.27
C ASN A 22 -7.37 -15.01 -11.54
N GLU A 23 -8.21 -16.03 -11.39
CA GLU A 23 -8.83 -16.75 -12.50
C GLU A 23 -9.64 -15.82 -13.44
N HIS A 24 -10.40 -14.89 -12.87
CA HIS A 24 -11.29 -14.01 -13.64
C HIS A 24 -10.74 -12.60 -13.86
N ASN A 25 -9.53 -12.29 -13.39
CA ASN A 25 -8.92 -10.95 -13.50
C ASN A 25 -9.84 -9.77 -13.09
N GLU A 26 -10.78 -10.02 -12.19
CA GLU A 26 -11.71 -9.03 -11.64
C GLU A 26 -11.03 -8.17 -10.57
N ALA A 27 -9.90 -7.58 -10.94
CA ALA A 27 -9.11 -6.74 -10.06
C ALA A 27 -8.99 -5.34 -10.66
N GLY A 28 -8.64 -4.38 -9.83
CA GLY A 28 -8.41 -3.02 -10.30
C GLY A 28 -8.23 -2.00 -9.19
N ILE A 29 -7.98 -0.78 -9.60
CA ILE A 29 -7.87 0.37 -8.71
C ILE A 29 -9.14 1.19 -8.84
N VAL A 30 -9.83 1.40 -7.71
CA VAL A 30 -10.99 2.29 -7.61
C VAL A 30 -10.49 3.66 -7.16
N GLN A 31 -10.89 4.71 -7.86
CA GLN A 31 -10.69 6.08 -7.45
C GLN A 31 -12.05 6.71 -7.15
N LEU A 32 -12.23 7.24 -5.93
CA LEU A 32 -13.39 8.00 -5.50
C LEU A 32 -12.92 9.43 -5.18
N ARG A 33 -13.70 10.43 -5.58
CA ARG A 33 -13.34 11.84 -5.40
C ARG A 33 -14.46 12.61 -4.75
N THR A 34 -14.13 13.35 -3.70
CA THR A 34 -14.99 14.43 -3.22
C THR A 34 -14.37 15.75 -3.65
N ARG A 35 -15.18 16.64 -4.22
CA ARG A 35 -14.77 18.00 -4.58
C ARG A 35 -15.73 18.95 -3.92
N ARG A 36 -15.18 19.80 -3.07
CA ARG A 36 -15.95 20.86 -2.45
C ARG A 36 -15.82 22.13 -3.24
N ALA A 37 -16.93 22.78 -3.29
CA ALA A 37 -17.25 24.10 -3.83
C ALA A 37 -16.17 24.89 -4.59
N LYS A 38 -16.58 25.26 -5.74
CA LYS A 38 -16.22 26.33 -6.65
C LYS A 38 -15.32 27.44 -6.04
N GLY A 39 -14.07 27.55 -6.54
CA GLY A 39 -13.40 28.82 -6.58
C GLY A 39 -12.15 28.99 -5.70
N ARG A 40 -11.74 28.05 -4.85
CA ARG A 40 -10.44 28.09 -4.15
C ARG A 40 -9.64 26.84 -4.45
N LYS A 41 -8.36 27.02 -4.81
CA LYS A 41 -7.38 25.93 -4.80
C LYS A 41 -7.17 25.56 -3.33
N ARG A 42 -7.68 24.39 -2.92
CA ARG A 42 -7.55 23.87 -1.56
C ARG A 42 -6.47 22.82 -1.53
N ASP A 43 -5.93 22.61 -0.34
CA ASP A 43 -5.08 21.46 -0.10
C ASP A 43 -5.92 20.19 -0.28
N SER A 44 -5.47 19.30 -1.14
CA SER A 44 -6.11 18.02 -1.38
C SER A 44 -5.35 16.90 -0.66
N VAL A 45 -6.10 15.91 -0.17
CA VAL A 45 -5.55 14.74 0.47
C VAL A 45 -5.83 13.52 -0.40
N ALA A 46 -4.81 12.72 -0.68
CA ALA A 46 -4.98 11.39 -1.25
C ALA A 46 -4.97 10.35 -0.13
N LEU A 47 -6.01 9.53 -0.06
CA LEU A 47 -6.10 8.37 0.81
C LEU A 47 -5.89 7.12 -0.03
N VAL A 48 -4.90 6.31 0.29
CA VAL A 48 -4.57 5.10 -0.46
C VAL A 48 -4.74 3.88 0.43
N GLY A 49 -5.50 2.88 -0.01
CA GLY A 49 -5.81 1.70 0.77
C GLY A 49 -5.41 0.39 0.11
N LYS A 50 -4.69 -0.48 0.85
CA LYS A 50 -4.52 -1.88 0.48
C LYS A 50 -5.87 -2.58 0.55
N GLY A 51 -6.23 -3.27 -0.53
CA GLY A 51 -7.50 -3.97 -0.67
C GLY A 51 -7.32 -5.40 -1.18
N ILE A 52 -6.47 -6.19 -0.53
CA ILE A 52 -6.32 -7.61 -0.83
C ILE A 52 -7.49 -8.35 -0.17
N ILE A 53 -8.53 -8.64 -0.95
CA ILE A 53 -9.78 -9.21 -0.42
C ILE A 53 -9.64 -10.65 0.07
N PHE A 54 -8.62 -11.35 -0.40
CA PHE A 54 -8.10 -12.58 0.19
C PHE A 54 -6.63 -12.78 -0.17
N ASP A 55 -5.79 -13.09 0.81
CA ASP A 55 -4.36 -13.32 0.62
C ASP A 55 -3.98 -14.78 0.90
N THR A 56 -3.68 -15.52 -0.17
CA THR A 56 -3.15 -16.89 -0.06
C THR A 56 -1.64 -16.95 0.12
N GLY A 57 -0.94 -15.81 -0.02
CA GLY A 57 0.52 -15.74 -0.14
C GLY A 57 1.02 -15.88 -1.58
N GLY A 58 0.15 -16.16 -2.54
CA GLY A 58 0.54 -16.41 -3.92
C GLY A 58 1.36 -17.70 -4.05
N THR A 59 2.40 -17.69 -4.87
CA THR A 59 3.30 -18.84 -5.07
C THR A 59 4.04 -19.24 -3.77
N ASN A 60 4.35 -18.29 -2.90
CA ASN A 60 4.82 -18.54 -1.53
C ASN A 60 3.60 -18.75 -0.61
N LEU A 61 2.90 -19.86 -0.79
CA LEU A 61 1.64 -20.18 -0.13
C LEU A 61 1.77 -20.12 1.39
N LYS A 62 0.85 -19.41 2.03
CA LYS A 62 0.78 -19.35 3.50
C LYS A 62 0.46 -20.73 4.10
N PRO A 63 1.01 -21.04 5.30
CA PRO A 63 0.54 -22.19 6.07
C PRO A 63 -0.92 -21.99 6.48
N PHE A 64 -1.61 -23.07 6.85
CA PHE A 64 -3.03 -23.05 7.22
C PHE A 64 -3.39 -21.95 8.22
N ASP A 65 -2.68 -21.89 9.35
CA ASP A 65 -2.95 -20.92 10.41
C ASP A 65 -2.72 -19.47 9.96
N GLY A 66 -1.75 -19.26 9.05
CA GLY A 66 -1.46 -17.94 8.48
C GLY A 66 -2.47 -17.49 7.44
N MET A 67 -3.21 -18.43 6.84
CA MET A 67 -4.18 -18.13 5.76
C MET A 67 -5.60 -17.93 6.28
N LEU A 68 -5.98 -18.57 7.37
CA LEU A 68 -7.38 -18.70 7.83
C LEU A 68 -8.08 -17.34 8.00
N GLY A 69 -7.37 -16.31 8.44
CA GLY A 69 -7.91 -14.97 8.67
C GLY A 69 -7.75 -13.97 7.52
N MET A 70 -7.23 -14.40 6.35
CA MET A 70 -6.76 -13.46 5.30
C MET A 70 -7.87 -12.77 4.48
N HIS A 71 -9.13 -13.00 4.76
CA HIS A 71 -10.25 -12.19 4.26
C HIS A 71 -10.28 -10.76 4.84
N VAL A 72 -9.49 -10.48 5.90
CA VAL A 72 -9.37 -9.15 6.51
C VAL A 72 -8.27 -8.29 5.88
N ASP A 73 -7.50 -8.82 4.93
CA ASP A 73 -6.33 -8.15 4.35
C ASP A 73 -6.67 -6.99 3.39
N MET A 74 -7.94 -6.60 3.41
CA MET A 74 -8.49 -5.41 2.75
C MET A 74 -8.79 -4.26 3.73
N GLY A 75 -8.36 -4.37 4.99
CA GLY A 75 -8.62 -3.40 6.04
C GLY A 75 -8.16 -1.98 5.70
N GLY A 76 -7.05 -1.83 4.97
CA GLY A 76 -6.59 -0.53 4.48
C GLY A 76 -7.62 0.17 3.58
N SER A 77 -8.20 -0.54 2.62
CA SER A 77 -9.27 -0.01 1.77
C SER A 77 -10.55 0.29 2.55
N ALA A 78 -10.89 -0.53 3.55
CA ALA A 78 -12.04 -0.29 4.41
C ALA A 78 -11.88 1.02 5.21
N VAL A 79 -10.69 1.26 5.78
CA VAL A 79 -10.38 2.52 6.49
C VAL A 79 -10.50 3.73 5.55
N VAL A 80 -9.94 3.63 4.33
CA VAL A 80 -10.03 4.72 3.33
C VAL A 80 -11.48 5.03 2.98
N MET A 81 -12.30 4.01 2.73
CA MET A 81 -13.73 4.21 2.43
C MET A 81 -14.50 4.81 3.59
N GLY A 82 -14.30 4.30 4.81
CA GLY A 82 -14.93 4.81 6.01
C GLY A 82 -14.54 6.27 6.29
N THR A 83 -13.26 6.61 6.11
CA THR A 83 -12.76 7.98 6.25
C THR A 83 -13.37 8.91 5.20
N LEU A 84 -13.43 8.50 3.94
CA LEU A 84 -14.06 9.29 2.88
C LEU A 84 -15.55 9.57 3.18
N LEU A 85 -16.27 8.54 3.63
CA LEU A 85 -17.69 8.67 4.00
C LEU A 85 -17.84 9.63 5.17
N ALA A 86 -17.09 9.45 6.25
CA ALA A 86 -17.16 10.33 7.42
C ALA A 86 -16.84 11.79 7.08
N LEU A 87 -15.78 12.06 6.31
CA LEU A 87 -15.44 13.41 5.87
C LEU A 87 -16.53 14.03 4.99
N THR A 88 -17.22 13.20 4.19
CA THR A 88 -18.34 13.66 3.35
C THR A 88 -19.56 14.00 4.19
N GLU A 89 -19.94 13.15 5.15
CA GLU A 89 -21.08 13.37 6.04
C GLU A 89 -20.87 14.55 6.99
N MET A 90 -19.63 14.74 7.47
CA MET A 90 -19.26 15.90 8.30
C MET A 90 -19.16 17.21 7.52
N ASP A 91 -19.34 17.18 6.24
CA ASP A 91 -19.15 18.35 5.38
C ASP A 91 -17.75 18.97 5.53
N ALA A 92 -16.70 18.12 5.72
CA ALA A 92 -15.34 18.58 5.96
C ALA A 92 -14.77 19.42 4.81
N ASP A 93 -14.10 20.52 5.11
CA ASP A 93 -13.61 21.47 4.14
C ASP A 93 -12.26 21.06 3.52
N VAL A 94 -12.23 19.86 2.92
CA VAL A 94 -11.06 19.26 2.29
C VAL A 94 -11.45 18.52 1.01
N ASP A 95 -10.63 18.61 -0.03
CA ASP A 95 -10.75 17.80 -1.21
C ASP A 95 -10.05 16.45 -0.97
N VAL A 96 -10.75 15.35 -1.21
CA VAL A 96 -10.23 14.01 -0.98
C VAL A 96 -10.26 13.17 -2.27
N ASP A 97 -9.13 12.54 -2.56
CA ASP A 97 -8.99 11.47 -3.55
C ASP A 97 -8.73 10.15 -2.83
N ALA A 98 -9.69 9.25 -2.81
CA ALA A 98 -9.55 7.90 -2.26
C ALA A 98 -9.18 6.91 -3.36
N TRP A 99 -8.15 6.10 -3.13
CA TRP A 99 -7.61 5.11 -4.04
C TRP A 99 -7.60 3.75 -3.36
N LEU A 100 -8.32 2.78 -3.92
CA LEU A 100 -8.46 1.44 -3.36
C LEU A 100 -7.82 0.43 -4.31
N ALA A 101 -6.79 -0.25 -3.87
CA ALA A 101 -6.07 -1.27 -4.65
C ALA A 101 -6.72 -2.64 -4.42
N ILE A 102 -7.73 -2.98 -5.22
CA ILE A 102 -8.59 -4.16 -5.00
C ILE A 102 -8.14 -5.33 -5.88
N THR A 103 -7.72 -6.42 -5.24
CA THR A 103 -7.41 -7.70 -5.87
C THR A 103 -7.38 -8.82 -4.83
N GLU A 104 -7.29 -10.06 -5.27
CA GLU A 104 -6.82 -11.16 -4.44
C GLU A 104 -5.33 -11.42 -4.72
N ASN A 105 -4.61 -12.01 -3.77
CA ASN A 105 -3.31 -12.63 -4.00
C ASN A 105 -3.48 -14.15 -4.07
N ARG A 106 -3.49 -14.68 -5.29
CA ARG A 106 -3.77 -16.09 -5.53
C ARG A 106 -2.54 -16.80 -6.11
N THR A 107 -2.49 -18.10 -5.85
CA THR A 107 -1.61 -18.99 -6.62
C THR A 107 -2.35 -19.52 -7.86
N GLY A 108 -1.61 -19.84 -8.90
CA GLY A 108 -2.18 -20.34 -10.16
C GLY A 108 -1.11 -20.40 -11.25
N PRO A 109 -1.46 -20.87 -12.46
CA PRO A 109 -0.51 -21.00 -13.57
C PRO A 109 0.17 -19.68 -13.95
N ASP A 110 -0.58 -18.58 -13.87
CA ASP A 110 -0.12 -17.23 -14.24
C ASP A 110 0.39 -16.41 -13.04
N ALA A 111 0.36 -16.97 -11.82
CA ALA A 111 0.81 -16.25 -10.63
C ALA A 111 2.30 -15.88 -10.74
N TYR A 112 2.63 -14.65 -10.32
CA TYR A 112 4.02 -14.22 -10.25
C TYR A 112 4.79 -15.06 -9.20
N LYS A 113 6.11 -15.05 -9.30
CA LYS A 113 6.96 -15.93 -8.50
C LYS A 113 8.25 -15.24 -8.07
N PRO A 114 8.94 -15.78 -7.05
CA PRO A 114 10.29 -15.33 -6.70
C PRO A 114 11.21 -15.27 -7.90
N GLN A 115 12.06 -14.25 -7.97
CA GLN A 115 12.99 -13.90 -9.03
C GLN A 115 12.38 -13.26 -10.29
N ASP A 116 11.06 -13.12 -10.38
CA ASP A 116 10.48 -12.30 -11.43
C ASP A 116 10.93 -10.83 -11.27
N VAL A 117 11.29 -10.19 -12.38
CA VAL A 117 11.61 -8.75 -12.43
C VAL A 117 10.45 -8.02 -13.06
N ILE A 118 9.84 -7.14 -12.30
CA ILE A 118 8.57 -6.47 -12.64
C ILE A 118 8.83 -4.97 -12.77
N THR A 119 8.34 -4.35 -13.86
CA THR A 119 8.43 -2.91 -14.02
C THR A 119 7.17 -2.24 -13.49
N ALA A 120 7.31 -1.39 -12.48
CA ALA A 120 6.23 -0.60 -11.90
C ALA A 120 5.85 0.62 -12.78
N LEU A 121 4.73 1.24 -12.47
CA LEU A 121 4.16 2.38 -13.22
C LEU A 121 5.08 3.62 -13.27
N ASN A 122 5.95 3.80 -12.31
CA ASN A 122 6.95 4.88 -12.30
C ASN A 122 8.22 4.53 -13.09
N GLY A 123 8.28 3.34 -13.69
CA GLY A 123 9.40 2.84 -14.48
C GLY A 123 10.46 2.07 -13.68
N LYS A 124 10.41 2.06 -12.35
CA LYS A 124 11.35 1.27 -11.54
C LYS A 124 11.10 -0.22 -11.72
N THR A 125 12.18 -0.97 -11.79
CA THR A 125 12.17 -2.42 -11.81
C THR A 125 12.26 -2.99 -10.40
N ILE A 126 11.46 -4.00 -10.12
CA ILE A 126 11.33 -4.65 -8.80
C ILE A 126 11.67 -6.12 -8.93
N GLN A 127 12.68 -6.59 -8.19
CA GLN A 127 12.95 -8.03 -8.05
C GLN A 127 12.00 -8.61 -7.02
N THR A 128 11.14 -9.54 -7.42
CA THR A 128 10.29 -10.30 -6.51
C THR A 128 11.12 -11.24 -5.66
N ILE A 129 10.98 -11.17 -4.35
CA ILE A 129 11.63 -12.06 -3.39
C ILE A 129 10.63 -13.02 -2.79
N HIS A 130 9.46 -12.51 -2.38
CA HIS A 130 8.44 -13.32 -1.70
C HIS A 130 7.05 -12.86 -2.12
N THR A 131 6.26 -13.74 -2.70
CA THR A 131 4.95 -13.36 -3.25
C THR A 131 3.89 -13.04 -2.18
N ASP A 132 4.16 -13.35 -0.91
CA ASP A 132 3.36 -12.94 0.26
C ASP A 132 3.71 -11.50 0.76
N ALA A 133 4.54 -10.79 0.01
CA ALA A 133 4.78 -9.35 0.16
C ALA A 133 4.07 -8.57 -0.97
N GLU A 134 2.89 -9.01 -1.36
CA GLU A 134 2.05 -8.52 -2.46
C GLU A 134 1.49 -7.13 -2.19
N GLY A 135 1.17 -6.83 -0.93
CA GLY A 135 0.54 -5.57 -0.54
C GLY A 135 1.35 -4.36 -0.97
N ARG A 136 2.66 -4.39 -0.78
CA ARG A 136 3.55 -3.31 -1.24
C ARG A 136 3.65 -3.21 -2.77
N MET A 137 3.42 -4.30 -3.49
CA MET A 137 3.40 -4.30 -4.96
C MET A 137 2.16 -3.57 -5.50
N VAL A 138 0.97 -3.90 -5.01
CA VAL A 138 -0.26 -3.21 -5.43
C VAL A 138 -0.27 -1.75 -5.01
N LEU A 139 0.32 -1.43 -3.85
CA LEU A 139 0.45 -0.06 -3.36
C LEU A 139 1.46 0.76 -4.15
N ALA A 140 2.55 0.19 -4.65
CA ALA A 140 3.55 0.89 -5.45
C ALA A 140 2.93 1.62 -6.65
N ASP A 141 2.14 0.92 -7.44
CA ASP A 141 1.46 1.51 -8.59
C ASP A 141 0.30 2.43 -8.20
N THR A 142 -0.41 2.10 -7.12
CA THR A 142 -1.52 2.93 -6.62
C THR A 142 -1.01 4.26 -6.06
N LEU A 143 0.08 4.25 -5.31
CA LEU A 143 0.75 5.46 -4.80
C LEU A 143 1.29 6.31 -5.95
N THR A 144 1.87 5.68 -6.98
CA THR A 144 2.33 6.39 -8.18
C THR A 144 1.16 7.08 -8.90
N LEU A 145 -0.01 6.45 -8.99
CA LEU A 145 -1.22 7.07 -9.57
C LEU A 145 -1.70 8.25 -8.72
N ALA A 146 -1.78 8.06 -7.41
CA ALA A 146 -2.20 9.10 -6.48
C ALA A 146 -1.25 10.31 -6.52
N ALA A 147 0.06 10.07 -6.56
CA ALA A 147 1.08 11.11 -6.63
C ALA A 147 1.02 11.95 -7.92
N LYS A 148 0.62 11.33 -9.06
CA LYS A 148 0.42 12.06 -10.33
C LYS A 148 -0.67 13.15 -10.25
N GLU A 149 -1.63 13.01 -9.37
CA GLU A 149 -2.67 14.03 -9.12
C GLU A 149 -2.15 15.22 -8.30
N LYS A 150 -0.92 15.15 -7.79
CA LYS A 150 -0.22 16.19 -7.00
C LYS A 150 -1.02 16.67 -5.77
N PRO A 151 -1.48 15.77 -4.90
CA PRO A 151 -2.13 16.14 -3.66
C PRO A 151 -1.14 16.85 -2.71
N GLY A 152 -1.65 17.62 -1.77
CA GLY A 152 -0.84 18.24 -0.70
C GLY A 152 -0.28 17.21 0.30
N CYS A 153 -0.97 16.06 0.44
CA CYS A 153 -0.58 14.98 1.32
C CYS A 153 -1.10 13.63 0.78
N ILE A 154 -0.34 12.57 0.98
CA ILE A 154 -0.76 11.18 0.73
C ILE A 154 -0.72 10.43 2.04
N LEU A 155 -1.84 9.81 2.43
CA LEU A 155 -1.95 8.91 3.57
C LEU A 155 -2.25 7.49 3.04
N ASN A 156 -1.41 6.54 3.41
CA ASN A 156 -1.54 5.15 2.99
C ASN A 156 -1.91 4.26 4.18
N PHE A 157 -2.91 3.40 4.00
CA PHE A 157 -3.41 2.46 5.00
C PHE A 157 -3.29 1.03 4.48
N ALA A 158 -2.68 0.15 5.28
CA ALA A 158 -2.45 -1.22 4.87
C ALA A 158 -2.28 -2.17 6.06
N THR A 159 -2.86 -3.33 5.98
CA THR A 159 -2.52 -4.53 6.76
C THR A 159 -1.29 -5.16 6.13
N LEU A 160 -0.11 -4.57 6.35
CA LEU A 160 1.02 -4.78 5.43
C LEU A 160 1.98 -5.88 5.87
N THR A 161 2.36 -5.91 7.15
CA THR A 161 3.40 -6.84 7.63
C THR A 161 3.09 -7.38 9.02
N GLY A 162 3.29 -8.68 9.22
CA GLY A 162 3.24 -9.29 10.55
C GLY A 162 4.35 -8.74 11.49
N ALA A 163 5.46 -8.27 10.92
CA ALA A 163 6.54 -7.64 11.68
C ALA A 163 6.06 -6.39 12.45
N SER A 164 5.09 -5.65 11.93
CA SER A 164 4.47 -4.52 12.63
C SER A 164 3.71 -4.99 13.87
N VAL A 165 2.94 -6.06 13.76
CA VAL A 165 2.22 -6.66 14.89
C VAL A 165 3.21 -7.17 15.95
N ASN A 166 4.32 -7.76 15.55
CA ASN A 166 5.38 -8.18 16.47
C ASN A 166 6.03 -7.00 17.20
N ALA A 167 6.16 -5.84 16.52
CA ALA A 167 6.80 -4.65 17.10
C ALA A 167 5.89 -3.88 18.08
N VAL A 168 4.61 -3.72 17.75
CA VAL A 168 3.69 -2.84 18.51
C VAL A 168 2.41 -3.54 18.97
N THR A 169 2.31 -4.85 18.76
CA THR A 169 1.13 -5.67 19.05
C THR A 169 -0.09 -5.26 18.19
N THR A 170 -1.27 -5.81 18.51
CA THR A 170 -2.54 -5.41 17.86
C THR A 170 -3.17 -4.15 18.49
N ARG A 171 -2.47 -3.52 19.46
CA ARG A 171 -2.98 -2.36 20.20
C ARG A 171 -2.55 -1.02 19.62
N TYR A 172 -1.60 -1.03 18.70
CA TYR A 172 -1.07 0.16 18.03
C TYR A 172 -0.97 -0.11 16.54
N SER A 173 -1.12 0.94 15.75
CA SER A 173 -0.72 0.96 14.36
C SER A 173 0.68 1.58 14.23
N SER A 174 1.55 0.98 13.40
CA SER A 174 2.84 1.59 13.08
C SER A 174 2.66 2.71 12.07
N VAL A 175 3.36 3.82 12.27
CA VAL A 175 3.33 4.99 11.37
C VAL A 175 4.72 5.27 10.83
N TYR A 176 4.78 5.58 9.56
CA TYR A 176 5.98 5.96 8.80
C TYR A 176 5.69 7.25 8.07
N THR A 177 6.62 8.20 8.10
CA THR A 177 6.41 9.49 7.44
C THR A 177 7.74 10.08 6.96
N ASN A 178 7.70 10.75 5.82
CA ASN A 178 8.79 11.60 5.34
C ASN A 178 8.83 12.99 6.03
N ARG A 179 7.94 13.21 7.03
CA ARG A 179 7.88 14.43 7.85
C ARG A 179 8.01 14.11 9.34
N PRO A 180 9.23 13.86 9.85
CA PRO A 180 9.44 13.43 11.25
C PRO A 180 8.90 14.42 12.29
N ALA A 181 8.82 15.71 11.96
CA ALA A 181 8.21 16.71 12.83
C ALA A 181 6.74 16.42 13.20
N LEU A 182 6.04 15.57 12.45
CA LEU A 182 4.66 15.18 12.72
C LEU A 182 4.53 14.00 13.70
N HIS A 183 5.61 13.38 14.15
CA HIS A 183 5.54 12.19 15.02
C HIS A 183 4.72 12.44 16.30
N THR A 184 4.98 13.54 17.01
CA THR A 184 4.25 13.89 18.23
C THR A 184 2.77 14.11 17.93
N THR A 185 2.46 14.83 16.85
CA THR A 185 1.09 15.11 16.40
C THR A 185 0.31 13.82 16.12
N TRP A 186 0.93 12.84 15.44
CA TRP A 186 0.31 11.54 15.19
C TRP A 186 0.00 10.79 16.49
N ILE A 187 0.94 10.77 17.46
CA ILE A 187 0.75 10.11 18.77
C ILE A 187 -0.43 10.76 19.51
N GLU A 188 -0.45 12.10 19.60
CA GLU A 188 -1.48 12.86 20.30
C GLU A 188 -2.87 12.63 19.70
N HIS A 189 -2.98 12.67 18.37
CA HIS A 189 -4.23 12.38 17.68
C HIS A 189 -4.67 10.95 17.88
N GLY A 190 -3.76 9.98 17.79
CA GLY A 190 -4.05 8.57 18.03
C GLY A 190 -4.58 8.31 19.45
N VAL A 191 -4.03 8.99 20.46
CA VAL A 191 -4.53 8.90 21.84
C VAL A 191 -5.94 9.52 21.94
N THR A 192 -6.13 10.68 21.31
CA THR A 192 -7.39 11.43 21.39
C THR A 192 -8.55 10.69 20.74
N CYS A 193 -8.33 10.04 19.59
CA CYS A 193 -9.37 9.30 18.86
C CYS A 193 -9.49 7.83 19.26
N GLY A 194 -8.58 7.31 20.12
CA GLY A 194 -8.58 5.92 20.55
C GLY A 194 -7.86 4.95 19.59
N GLU A 195 -7.39 5.44 18.44
CA GLU A 195 -6.63 4.67 17.43
C GLU A 195 -5.12 4.95 17.58
N ARG A 196 -4.54 4.36 18.61
CA ARG A 196 -3.15 4.63 18.99
C ARG A 196 -2.16 4.25 17.92
N VAL A 197 -1.17 5.11 17.69
CA VAL A 197 -0.11 4.90 16.70
C VAL A 197 1.27 5.01 17.34
N TRP A 198 2.27 4.37 16.70
CA TRP A 198 3.66 4.51 17.08
C TRP A 198 4.54 4.74 15.84
N PRO A 199 5.30 5.85 15.81
CA PRO A 199 6.17 6.17 14.68
C PRO A 199 7.43 5.30 14.67
N PHE A 200 7.81 4.86 13.47
CA PHE A 200 9.06 4.17 13.18
C PHE A 200 9.88 4.96 12.15
N PRO A 201 11.20 4.79 12.13
CA PRO A 201 12.06 5.45 11.16
C PRO A 201 11.84 4.89 9.75
N ILE A 202 12.07 5.74 8.75
CA ILE A 202 12.38 5.39 7.38
C ILE A 202 13.61 6.20 6.97
N GLY A 203 14.50 5.63 6.18
CA GLY A 203 15.70 6.36 5.80
C GLY A 203 16.60 5.63 4.83
N GLY A 204 17.63 6.33 4.38
CA GLY A 204 18.60 5.82 3.41
C GLY A 204 19.40 4.62 3.92
N GLU A 205 19.58 4.50 5.23
CA GLU A 205 20.24 3.38 5.90
C GLU A 205 19.57 2.04 5.64
N PHE A 206 18.25 2.02 5.47
CA PHE A 206 17.47 0.80 5.18
C PHE A 206 17.45 0.43 3.71
N LYS A 207 17.83 1.33 2.81
CA LYS A 207 17.83 1.07 1.35
C LYS A 207 18.85 -0.01 0.96
N ALA A 208 19.93 -0.17 1.73
CA ALA A 208 20.94 -1.18 1.48
C ALA A 208 20.37 -2.61 1.51
N ASP A 209 19.39 -2.87 2.40
CA ASP A 209 18.74 -4.18 2.55
C ASP A 209 17.83 -4.52 1.36
N LEU A 210 17.39 -3.49 0.62
CA LEU A 210 16.57 -3.62 -0.57
C LEU A 210 17.35 -3.52 -1.88
N LYS A 211 18.70 -3.45 -1.82
CA LYS A 211 19.52 -3.41 -3.02
C LYS A 211 19.42 -4.70 -3.81
N SER A 212 19.11 -4.60 -5.10
CA SER A 212 19.06 -5.72 -6.04
C SER A 212 20.28 -5.73 -6.96
N GLU A 213 20.68 -6.89 -7.46
CA GLU A 213 21.68 -7.05 -8.51
C GLU A 213 21.04 -7.14 -9.91
N THR A 214 19.73 -7.38 -9.97
CA THR A 214 19.01 -7.65 -11.22
C THR A 214 17.91 -6.64 -11.53
N ALA A 215 17.60 -5.75 -10.58
CA ALA A 215 16.56 -4.73 -10.69
C ALA A 215 16.98 -3.46 -9.92
N ASP A 216 16.19 -2.41 -9.98
CA ASP A 216 16.44 -1.18 -9.21
C ASP A 216 16.27 -1.40 -7.71
N ILE A 217 15.32 -2.27 -7.32
CA ILE A 217 15.02 -2.54 -5.91
C ILE A 217 14.51 -3.97 -5.72
N LYS A 218 14.81 -4.58 -4.56
CA LYS A 218 14.11 -5.79 -4.09
C LYS A 218 12.75 -5.44 -3.51
N GLN A 219 11.79 -6.31 -3.69
CA GLN A 219 10.46 -6.19 -3.08
C GLN A 219 10.53 -6.21 -1.55
N CYS A 220 11.34 -7.11 -0.98
CA CYS A 220 11.58 -7.25 0.46
C CYS A 220 12.96 -7.86 0.71
N SER A 221 13.41 -7.88 1.97
CA SER A 221 14.66 -8.56 2.35
C SER A 221 14.41 -10.04 2.60
N PRO A 222 15.26 -10.95 2.07
CA PRO A 222 15.18 -12.38 2.37
C PRO A 222 15.36 -12.72 3.85
N GLY A 223 16.06 -11.86 4.60
CA GLY A 223 16.34 -12.05 6.03
C GLY A 223 15.17 -11.71 6.96
N GLY A 224 14.11 -11.07 6.48
CA GLY A 224 12.88 -10.79 7.21
C GLY A 224 12.99 -9.82 8.40
N GLY A 225 14.19 -9.44 8.82
CA GLY A 225 14.39 -8.51 9.94
C GLY A 225 13.90 -7.10 9.59
N GLY A 226 13.08 -6.49 10.48
CA GLY A 226 12.60 -5.11 10.29
C GLY A 226 11.69 -4.92 9.07
N ASP A 227 11.01 -5.96 8.58
CA ASP A 227 10.25 -5.89 7.34
C ASP A 227 9.19 -4.78 7.32
N HIS A 228 8.66 -4.38 8.47
CA HIS A 228 7.74 -3.25 8.57
C HIS A 228 8.39 -1.91 8.19
N ILE A 229 9.68 -1.71 8.54
CA ILE A 229 10.46 -0.53 8.14
C ILE A 229 10.84 -0.64 6.65
N LEU A 230 11.27 -1.83 6.22
CA LEU A 230 11.66 -2.08 4.84
C LEU A 230 10.48 -1.92 3.87
N ALA A 231 9.27 -2.33 4.28
CA ALA A 231 8.06 -2.13 3.48
C ALA A 231 7.77 -0.63 3.29
N ALA A 232 7.87 0.17 4.35
CA ALA A 232 7.70 1.62 4.26
C ALA A 232 8.80 2.28 3.42
N THR A 233 10.05 1.85 3.57
CA THR A 233 11.20 2.31 2.76
C THR A 233 11.00 1.97 1.28
N PHE A 234 10.50 0.77 0.97
CA PHE A 234 10.13 0.37 -0.39
C PHE A 234 9.06 1.30 -0.96
N LEU A 235 7.96 1.54 -0.22
CA LEU A 235 6.85 2.37 -0.69
C LEU A 235 7.25 3.84 -0.90
N ALA A 236 8.21 4.35 -0.15
CA ALA A 236 8.75 5.70 -0.35
C ALA A 236 9.36 5.92 -1.75
N GLU A 237 9.80 4.85 -2.44
CA GLU A 237 10.33 4.93 -3.80
C GLU A 237 9.27 5.22 -4.89
N PHE A 238 7.97 5.18 -4.54
CA PHE A 238 6.84 5.33 -5.45
C PHE A 238 6.05 6.63 -5.24
N VAL A 239 6.52 7.49 -4.34
CA VAL A 239 5.99 8.82 -4.09
C VAL A 239 7.10 9.87 -4.27
N PRO A 240 6.79 11.12 -4.64
CA PRO A 240 7.76 12.21 -4.63
C PRO A 240 8.28 12.50 -3.21
N GLU A 241 9.50 13.04 -3.11
CA GLU A 241 10.08 13.51 -1.86
C GLU A 241 9.33 14.71 -1.25
#